data_9af7975687d8b6be6cb2bd30214659ea
#
_entry.id   9af7975687d8b6be6cb2bd30214659ea
#
_cell.length_a   1.000
_cell.length_b   1.000
_cell.length_c   1.000
_cell.angle_alpha   90.00
_cell.angle_beta   90.00
_cell.angle_gamma   90.00
#
_symmetry.space_group_name_H-M   'P 1'
#
loop_
_entity.id
_entity.type
_entity.pdbx_description
1 polymer ?
#
loop_
_entity_poly.entity_id
_entity_poly.type
_entity_poly.pdbx_seq_one_letter_code
_entity_poly.pdbx_strand_id
1 'polypeptide(L)'
;MLVLSACAAPQPKPVAPPEPARAPLDASYDWRVLLVAPFGSVLKDVPLTLHEVLLFRDEAGHAAPADELECYAVDGARPRFVARSPSEYLLCFKHDRLSRVEATVQLPAEEAVRIYADACGLWLKKPVGFGEECAGTDGGITFAGHFENEPDESAQLTIQLDAAEPADSAPER
;
A
#
# COMPACT_ATOMS: atom_id res chain seq x y z
N MET A 1 4.51 -72.07 -21.35
CA MET A 1 4.16 -70.68 -21.62
C MET A 1 4.83 -69.84 -20.54
N LEU A 2 5.94 -69.16 -20.85
CA LEU A 2 6.64 -68.24 -19.91
C LEU A 2 6.16 -66.83 -20.23
N VAL A 3 5.53 -66.16 -19.24
CA VAL A 3 5.13 -64.76 -19.33
C VAL A 3 6.28 -63.91 -18.80
N LEU A 4 6.97 -63.20 -19.68
CA LEU A 4 8.00 -62.20 -19.32
C LEU A 4 7.32 -60.90 -18.87
N SER A 5 7.31 -60.60 -17.55
CA SER A 5 6.89 -59.31 -17.00
C SER A 5 7.97 -58.31 -17.22
N ALA A 6 7.79 -57.36 -18.13
CA ALA A 6 8.69 -56.23 -18.34
C ALA A 6 8.41 -55.15 -17.27
N CYS A 7 9.39 -54.96 -16.38
CA CYS A 7 9.39 -53.80 -15.44
C CYS A 7 9.72 -52.53 -16.24
N ALA A 8 8.76 -51.65 -16.41
CA ALA A 8 8.95 -50.31 -16.95
C ALA A 8 9.70 -49.42 -15.91
N ALA A 9 10.85 -48.89 -16.28
CA ALA A 9 11.57 -47.96 -15.45
C ALA A 9 10.79 -46.62 -15.32
N PRO A 10 10.77 -45.96 -14.13
CA PRO A 10 10.11 -44.69 -13.97
C PRO A 10 10.78 -43.61 -14.83
N GLN A 11 9.98 -42.94 -15.66
CA GLN A 11 10.46 -41.82 -16.46
C GLN A 11 10.76 -40.62 -15.55
N PRO A 12 11.90 -39.91 -15.72
CA PRO A 12 12.19 -38.69 -14.98
C PRO A 12 11.15 -37.63 -15.32
N LYS A 13 10.61 -36.95 -14.27
CA LYS A 13 9.68 -35.83 -14.43
C LYS A 13 10.38 -34.70 -15.21
N PRO A 14 9.69 -34.06 -16.19
CA PRO A 14 10.23 -32.90 -16.86
C PRO A 14 10.58 -31.81 -15.84
N VAL A 15 11.82 -31.35 -15.83
CA VAL A 15 12.24 -30.19 -15.05
C VAL A 15 11.63 -28.97 -15.73
N ALA A 16 10.78 -28.22 -15.00
CA ALA A 16 10.24 -26.97 -15.50
C ALA A 16 11.38 -26.01 -15.88
N PRO A 17 11.27 -25.26 -17.00
CA PRO A 17 12.26 -24.24 -17.34
C PRO A 17 12.40 -23.24 -16.17
N PRO A 18 13.62 -22.75 -15.90
CA PRO A 18 13.80 -21.73 -14.89
C PRO A 18 12.94 -20.50 -15.23
N GLU A 19 12.15 -20.04 -14.25
CA GLU A 19 11.36 -18.84 -14.39
C GLU A 19 12.28 -17.65 -14.73
N PRO A 20 11.95 -16.84 -15.76
CA PRO A 20 12.81 -15.72 -16.13
C PRO A 20 12.99 -14.78 -14.93
N ALA A 21 14.23 -14.37 -14.66
CA ALA A 21 14.55 -13.47 -13.59
C ALA A 21 13.71 -12.19 -13.73
N ARG A 22 12.92 -11.87 -12.69
CA ARG A 22 12.11 -10.64 -12.66
C ARG A 22 13.03 -9.43 -12.75
N ALA A 23 12.62 -8.44 -13.56
CA ALA A 23 13.30 -7.15 -13.59
C ALA A 23 13.20 -6.49 -12.18
N PRO A 24 14.22 -5.73 -11.75
CA PRO A 24 14.16 -5.00 -10.50
C PRO A 24 12.95 -4.05 -10.51
N LEU A 25 12.25 -3.96 -9.36
CA LEU A 25 11.11 -3.08 -9.20
C LEU A 25 11.57 -1.61 -9.28
N ASP A 26 10.71 -0.77 -9.85
CA ASP A 26 10.88 0.69 -9.87
C ASP A 26 10.87 1.24 -8.44
N ALA A 27 11.62 2.33 -8.20
CA ALA A 27 11.73 2.95 -6.87
C ALA A 27 10.38 3.39 -6.30
N SER A 28 9.36 3.63 -7.15
CA SER A 28 8.01 3.99 -6.71
C SER A 28 7.25 2.86 -6.02
N TYR A 29 7.78 1.63 -6.02
CA TYR A 29 7.26 0.53 -5.22
C TYR A 29 7.64 0.62 -3.74
N ASP A 30 8.66 1.42 -3.38
CA ASP A 30 8.95 1.72 -1.97
C ASP A 30 7.94 2.75 -1.45
N TRP A 31 7.12 2.38 -0.45
CA TRP A 31 6.12 3.27 0.14
C TRP A 31 6.71 4.58 0.69
N ARG A 32 8.01 4.63 1.00
CA ARG A 32 8.69 5.83 1.52
C ARG A 32 8.70 6.98 0.52
N VAL A 33 8.55 6.72 -0.77
CA VAL A 33 8.44 7.78 -1.80
C VAL A 33 7.20 8.65 -1.62
N LEU A 34 6.20 8.16 -0.88
CA LEU A 34 4.99 8.91 -0.54
C LEU A 34 5.20 9.90 0.61
N LEU A 35 6.31 9.83 1.33
CA LEU A 35 6.58 10.74 2.44
C LEU A 35 7.21 12.03 1.93
N VAL A 36 6.39 12.98 1.49
CA VAL A 36 6.83 14.31 1.03
C VAL A 36 7.26 15.23 2.16
N ALA A 37 6.88 14.91 3.39
CA ALA A 37 7.29 15.56 4.63
C ALA A 37 7.36 14.50 5.75
N PRO A 38 8.24 14.68 6.75
CA PRO A 38 8.25 13.78 7.91
C PRO A 38 6.94 13.86 8.70
N PHE A 39 6.54 12.74 9.30
CA PHE A 39 5.47 12.76 10.29
C PHE A 39 5.77 13.74 11.43
N GLY A 40 4.76 14.42 11.93
CA GLY A 40 4.88 15.52 12.88
C GLY A 40 5.13 16.89 12.25
N SER A 41 5.35 16.99 10.94
CA SER A 41 5.42 18.28 10.23
C SER A 41 4.11 19.03 10.36
N VAL A 42 4.16 20.37 10.47
CA VAL A 42 2.97 21.21 10.44
C VAL A 42 2.53 21.51 9.02
N LEU A 43 1.25 21.75 8.81
CA LEU A 43 0.63 21.93 7.49
C LEU A 43 1.39 22.98 6.63
N LYS A 44 1.75 24.12 7.20
CA LYS A 44 2.45 25.21 6.49
C LYS A 44 3.84 24.85 5.97
N ASP A 45 4.47 23.80 6.52
CA ASP A 45 5.83 23.37 6.16
C ASP A 45 5.82 22.25 5.11
N VAL A 46 4.60 21.78 4.70
CA VAL A 46 4.49 20.80 3.63
C VAL A 46 4.70 21.49 2.28
N PRO A 47 5.66 21.01 1.45
CA PRO A 47 6.05 21.69 0.21
C PRO A 47 5.12 21.40 -0.98
N LEU A 48 3.81 21.30 -0.73
CA LEU A 48 2.80 21.00 -1.73
C LEU A 48 1.62 21.95 -1.63
N THR A 49 0.93 22.16 -2.74
CA THR A 49 -0.36 22.85 -2.75
C THR A 49 -1.44 21.87 -2.30
N LEU A 50 -2.14 22.24 -1.25
CA LEU A 50 -3.16 21.41 -0.60
C LEU A 50 -4.52 22.11 -0.62
N HIS A 51 -5.59 21.34 -0.76
CA HIS A 51 -6.95 21.78 -0.48
C HIS A 51 -7.61 20.84 0.53
N GLU A 52 -8.37 21.40 1.44
CA GLU A 52 -9.05 20.64 2.47
C GLU A 52 -10.11 19.74 1.86
N VAL A 53 -10.11 18.46 2.27
CA VAL A 53 -11.14 17.49 1.93
C VAL A 53 -11.91 17.14 3.19
N LEU A 54 -13.17 17.53 3.23
CA LEU A 54 -14.06 17.20 4.34
C LEU A 54 -14.45 15.71 4.24
N LEU A 55 -13.60 14.81 4.71
CA LEU A 55 -13.84 13.37 4.67
C LEU A 55 -14.92 12.91 5.66
N PHE A 56 -15.22 13.72 6.67
CA PHE A 56 -16.20 13.37 7.70
C PHE A 56 -17.09 14.57 8.07
N ARG A 57 -18.22 14.70 7.38
CA ARG A 57 -19.37 15.37 7.94
C ARG A 57 -20.35 14.29 8.38
N ASP A 58 -20.86 14.41 9.61
CA ASP A 58 -22.03 13.63 9.98
C ASP A 58 -23.22 13.98 9.06
N GLU A 59 -24.28 13.17 9.07
CA GLU A 59 -25.49 13.42 8.26
C GLU A 59 -26.11 14.80 8.53
N ALA A 60 -25.76 15.46 9.63
CA ALA A 60 -26.19 16.80 10.01
C ALA A 60 -25.25 17.92 9.53
N GLY A 61 -24.12 17.59 8.91
CA GLY A 61 -23.17 18.55 8.34
C GLY A 61 -22.23 19.19 9.36
N HIS A 62 -22.10 18.64 10.56
CA HIS A 62 -21.18 19.12 11.58
C HIS A 62 -19.76 18.69 11.25
N ALA A 63 -18.78 19.58 11.44
CA ALA A 63 -17.38 19.23 11.36
C ALA A 63 -17.05 18.16 12.41
N ALA A 64 -16.16 17.23 12.04
CA ALA A 64 -15.63 16.25 12.96
C ALA A 64 -15.03 16.92 14.21
N PRO A 65 -15.09 16.27 15.39
CA PRO A 65 -14.45 16.77 16.60
C PRO A 65 -12.95 17.02 16.37
N ALA A 66 -12.37 17.98 17.10
CA ALA A 66 -10.97 18.37 16.98
C ALA A 66 -9.94 17.24 17.26
N ASP A 67 -10.41 16.08 17.72
CA ASP A 67 -9.60 14.87 17.93
C ASP A 67 -9.47 13.99 16.65
N GLU A 68 -10.18 14.37 15.58
CA GLU A 68 -10.17 13.64 14.32
C GLU A 68 -9.13 14.20 13.35
N LEU A 69 -8.84 13.40 12.32
CA LEU A 69 -7.89 13.75 11.27
C LEU A 69 -8.51 14.79 10.33
N GLU A 70 -7.82 15.89 10.13
CA GLU A 70 -8.09 16.84 9.05
C GLU A 70 -7.28 16.43 7.82
N CYS A 71 -7.94 16.04 6.75
CA CYS A 71 -7.26 15.54 5.55
C CYS A 71 -7.32 16.57 4.42
N TYR A 72 -6.22 16.61 3.68
CA TYR A 72 -6.00 17.53 2.57
C TYR A 72 -5.59 16.73 1.33
N ALA A 73 -6.26 16.95 0.22
CA ALA A 73 -5.84 16.42 -1.06
C ALA A 73 -4.74 17.29 -1.66
N VAL A 74 -3.81 16.64 -2.36
CA VAL A 74 -2.71 17.33 -3.03
C VAL A 74 -3.12 17.74 -4.43
N ASP A 75 -2.97 19.03 -4.74
CA ASP A 75 -3.13 19.58 -6.08
C ASP A 75 -1.84 19.45 -6.90
N GLY A 76 -1.99 19.15 -8.19
CA GLY A 76 -0.88 19.09 -9.13
C GLY A 76 -0.08 17.79 -9.06
N ALA A 77 1.26 17.90 -9.08
CA ALA A 77 2.15 16.74 -9.16
C ALA A 77 2.16 15.97 -7.84
N ARG A 78 1.93 14.67 -7.93
CA ARG A 78 1.91 13.72 -6.82
C ARG A 78 3.09 12.77 -6.92
N PRO A 79 3.63 12.25 -5.81
CA PRO A 79 4.62 11.18 -5.85
C PRO A 79 4.08 9.97 -6.62
N ARG A 80 4.93 9.34 -7.45
CA ARG A 80 4.52 8.10 -8.14
C ARG A 80 4.49 6.96 -7.13
N PHE A 81 3.46 6.15 -7.22
CA PHE A 81 3.28 4.95 -6.41
C PHE A 81 3.02 3.75 -7.33
N VAL A 82 3.75 2.66 -7.13
CA VAL A 82 3.76 1.43 -7.97
C VAL A 82 3.80 1.73 -9.47
N ALA A 83 4.72 2.62 -9.86
CA ALA A 83 4.92 3.13 -11.22
C ALA A 83 3.73 3.91 -11.80
N ARG A 84 2.74 4.30 -11.01
CA ARG A 84 1.54 5.05 -11.42
C ARG A 84 1.47 6.42 -10.72
N SER A 85 0.71 7.33 -11.31
CA SER A 85 0.30 8.55 -10.62
C SER A 85 -0.93 8.21 -9.76
N PRO A 86 -0.94 8.50 -8.46
CA PRO A 86 -2.11 8.28 -7.63
C PRO A 86 -3.33 9.04 -8.16
N SER A 87 -4.48 8.38 -8.21
CA SER A 87 -5.78 9.03 -8.45
C SER A 87 -6.17 9.90 -7.26
N GLU A 88 -5.80 9.46 -6.06
CA GLU A 88 -5.99 10.20 -4.82
C GLU A 88 -4.70 10.15 -4.00
N TYR A 89 -4.34 11.29 -3.41
CA TYR A 89 -3.20 11.40 -2.50
C TYR A 89 -3.54 12.39 -1.41
N LEU A 90 -3.66 11.90 -0.17
CA LEU A 90 -4.13 12.63 0.98
C LEU A 90 -3.04 12.74 2.04
N LEU A 91 -2.96 13.91 2.65
CA LEU A 91 -2.16 14.17 3.84
C LEU A 91 -3.10 14.53 4.98
N CYS A 92 -3.10 13.75 6.04
CA CYS A 92 -4.02 13.94 7.16
C CYS A 92 -3.25 14.37 8.42
N PHE A 93 -3.77 15.39 9.08
CA PHE A 93 -3.17 16.03 10.23
C PHE A 93 -4.02 15.78 11.47
N LYS A 94 -3.36 15.52 12.58
CA LYS A 94 -3.96 15.47 13.91
C LYS A 94 -3.29 16.51 14.78
N HIS A 95 -4.06 17.44 15.36
CA HIS A 95 -3.52 18.57 16.12
C HIS A 95 -2.44 19.35 15.32
N ASP A 96 -2.75 19.74 14.09
CA ASP A 96 -1.87 20.44 13.15
C ASP A 96 -0.57 19.67 12.79
N ARG A 97 -0.46 18.40 13.11
CA ARG A 97 0.71 17.55 12.83
C ARG A 97 0.38 16.45 11.83
N LEU A 98 1.17 16.35 10.77
CA LEU A 98 1.05 15.25 9.80
C LEU A 98 1.14 13.92 10.54
N SER A 99 0.09 13.12 10.47
CA SER A 99 -0.04 11.85 11.17
C SER A 99 -0.41 10.69 10.27
N ARG A 100 -0.99 10.97 9.09
CA ARG A 100 -1.33 9.96 8.09
C ARG A 100 -1.04 10.46 6.68
N VAL A 101 -0.61 9.54 5.83
CA VAL A 101 -0.51 9.70 4.37
C VAL A 101 -1.27 8.56 3.72
N GLU A 102 -2.09 8.87 2.72
CA GLU A 102 -2.84 7.88 1.97
C GLU A 102 -2.68 8.11 0.47
N ALA A 103 -2.46 7.04 -0.29
CA ALA A 103 -2.36 7.10 -1.73
C ALA A 103 -3.14 5.96 -2.37
N THR A 104 -3.99 6.29 -3.34
CA THR A 104 -4.78 5.33 -4.11
C THR A 104 -4.38 5.39 -5.58
N VAL A 105 -4.14 4.24 -6.20
CA VAL A 105 -3.90 4.11 -7.64
C VAL A 105 -4.93 3.20 -8.27
N GLN A 106 -5.32 3.57 -9.49
CA GLN A 106 -6.15 2.71 -10.36
C GLN A 106 -5.24 1.78 -11.16
N LEU A 107 -5.58 0.50 -11.19
CA LEU A 107 -4.85 -0.55 -11.87
C LEU A 107 -5.78 -1.33 -12.80
N PRO A 108 -5.31 -1.80 -13.98
CA PRO A 108 -6.01 -2.85 -14.72
C PRO A 108 -6.08 -4.10 -13.86
N ALA A 109 -7.24 -4.75 -13.78
CA ALA A 109 -7.45 -5.93 -12.91
C ALA A 109 -6.43 -7.06 -13.19
N GLU A 110 -6.03 -7.23 -14.45
CA GLU A 110 -5.04 -8.23 -14.88
C GLU A 110 -3.63 -8.00 -14.32
N GLU A 111 -3.27 -6.73 -14.05
CA GLU A 111 -1.96 -6.37 -13.46
C GLU A 111 -1.99 -6.28 -11.94
N ALA A 112 -3.15 -6.03 -11.38
CA ALA A 112 -3.34 -5.60 -10.01
C ALA A 112 -2.84 -6.65 -8.99
N VAL A 113 -3.14 -7.92 -9.21
CA VAL A 113 -2.71 -9.03 -8.34
C VAL A 113 -1.19 -9.10 -8.27
N ARG A 114 -0.52 -8.97 -9.41
CA ARG A 114 0.94 -9.00 -9.49
C ARG A 114 1.56 -7.77 -8.83
N ILE A 115 1.03 -6.58 -9.12
CA ILE A 115 1.52 -5.32 -8.55
C ILE A 115 1.37 -5.34 -7.02
N TYR A 116 0.23 -5.81 -6.51
CA TYR A 116 0.00 -5.96 -5.07
C TYR A 116 1.04 -6.91 -4.43
N ALA A 117 1.21 -8.10 -5.00
CA ALA A 117 2.16 -9.09 -4.48
C ALA A 117 3.61 -8.56 -4.51
N ASP A 118 4.01 -7.89 -5.59
CA ASP A 118 5.34 -7.30 -5.74
C ASP A 118 5.57 -6.17 -4.72
N ALA A 119 4.61 -5.26 -4.54
CA ALA A 119 4.70 -4.16 -3.59
C ALA A 119 4.76 -4.67 -2.14
N CYS A 120 3.79 -5.50 -1.74
CA CYS A 120 3.73 -6.05 -0.39
C CYS A 120 4.95 -6.94 -0.08
N GLY A 121 5.41 -7.72 -1.06
CA GLY A 121 6.62 -8.52 -0.92
C GLY A 121 7.87 -7.68 -0.63
N LEU A 122 7.99 -6.53 -1.29
CA LEU A 122 9.06 -5.55 -1.03
C LEU A 122 8.95 -4.95 0.38
N TRP A 123 7.75 -4.52 0.78
CA TRP A 123 7.53 -3.85 2.08
C TRP A 123 7.73 -4.79 3.26
N LEU A 124 7.20 -6.02 3.15
CA LEU A 124 7.29 -7.03 4.20
C LEU A 124 8.56 -7.88 4.16
N LYS A 125 9.40 -7.69 3.12
CA LYS A 125 10.64 -8.45 2.89
C LYS A 125 10.41 -9.97 2.88
N LYS A 126 9.24 -10.40 2.40
CA LYS A 126 8.83 -11.80 2.25
C LYS A 126 7.86 -11.93 1.08
N PRO A 127 7.76 -13.10 0.44
CA PRO A 127 6.71 -13.35 -0.56
C PRO A 127 5.32 -13.14 0.08
N VAL A 128 4.42 -12.51 -0.66
CA VAL A 128 3.03 -12.27 -0.26
C VAL A 128 2.12 -12.82 -1.35
N GLY A 129 1.17 -13.66 -0.96
CA GLY A 129 0.12 -14.17 -1.83
C GLY A 129 -1.03 -13.18 -2.01
N PHE A 130 -1.83 -13.40 -3.03
CA PHE A 130 -3.05 -12.60 -3.22
C PHE A 130 -4.03 -12.89 -2.07
N GLY A 131 -4.58 -11.81 -1.49
CA GLY A 131 -5.50 -11.90 -0.35
C GLY A 131 -4.82 -12.04 1.01
N GLU A 132 -3.48 -12.11 1.07
CA GLU A 132 -2.75 -12.02 2.33
C GLU A 132 -2.68 -10.56 2.81
N GLU A 133 -2.62 -10.38 4.12
CA GLU A 133 -2.49 -9.05 4.72
C GLU A 133 -1.16 -8.39 4.35
N CYS A 134 -1.26 -7.12 3.94
CA CYS A 134 -0.14 -6.28 3.56
C CYS A 134 0.03 -5.14 4.56
N ALA A 135 0.35 -5.47 5.80
CA ALA A 135 0.55 -4.48 6.85
C ALA A 135 1.82 -4.76 7.65
N GLY A 136 2.47 -3.70 8.13
CA GLY A 136 3.68 -3.80 8.90
C GLY A 136 4.12 -2.48 9.51
N THR A 137 5.24 -2.50 10.22
CA THR A 137 5.85 -1.32 10.83
C THR A 137 7.34 -1.30 10.51
N ASP A 138 7.83 -0.16 10.06
CA ASP A 138 9.26 0.05 9.77
C ASP A 138 9.64 1.51 10.09
N GLY A 139 10.70 1.71 10.88
CA GLY A 139 11.23 3.04 11.21
C GLY A 139 10.24 3.95 11.96
N GLY A 140 9.33 3.41 12.76
CA GLY A 140 8.32 4.21 13.48
C GLY A 140 7.13 4.63 12.60
N ILE A 141 6.94 3.96 11.48
CA ILE A 141 5.83 4.16 10.56
C ILE A 141 5.11 2.84 10.37
N THR A 142 3.81 2.84 10.58
CA THR A 142 2.93 1.71 10.24
C THR A 142 2.41 1.90 8.83
N PHE A 143 2.44 0.85 8.03
CA PHE A 143 1.87 0.85 6.69
C PHE A 143 0.83 -0.27 6.55
N ALA A 144 -0.19 0.00 5.75
CA ALA A 144 -1.21 -0.98 5.38
C ALA A 144 -1.60 -0.79 3.90
N GLY A 145 -1.52 -1.87 3.12
CA GLY A 145 -1.98 -1.92 1.74
C GLY A 145 -3.34 -2.58 1.64
N HIS A 146 -4.28 -1.94 0.97
CA HIS A 146 -5.63 -2.44 0.72
C HIS A 146 -5.85 -2.58 -0.78
N PHE A 147 -6.53 -3.64 -1.16
CA PHE A 147 -6.83 -3.95 -2.54
C PHE A 147 -8.33 -4.16 -2.72
N GLU A 148 -8.93 -3.46 -3.67
CA GLU A 148 -10.34 -3.56 -3.99
C GLU A 148 -10.52 -3.76 -5.50
N ASN A 149 -11.39 -4.71 -5.88
CA ASN A 149 -11.81 -4.88 -7.26
C ASN A 149 -13.00 -3.98 -7.56
N GLU A 150 -12.94 -3.28 -8.68
CA GLU A 150 -14.02 -2.45 -9.17
C GLU A 150 -14.87 -3.21 -10.21
N PRO A 151 -16.15 -2.84 -10.38
CA PRO A 151 -17.06 -3.54 -11.31
C PRO A 151 -16.68 -3.43 -12.79
N ASP A 152 -15.84 -2.46 -13.17
CA ASP A 152 -15.46 -2.13 -14.54
C ASP A 152 -14.15 -2.81 -15.02
N GLU A 153 -13.78 -3.94 -14.42
CA GLU A 153 -12.52 -4.65 -14.68
C GLU A 153 -11.26 -3.84 -14.30
N SER A 154 -11.40 -2.84 -13.45
CA SER A 154 -10.29 -2.17 -12.79
C SER A 154 -10.13 -2.64 -11.34
N ALA A 155 -9.06 -2.21 -10.70
CA ALA A 155 -8.81 -2.42 -9.29
C ALA A 155 -8.19 -1.19 -8.68
N GLN A 156 -8.44 -0.99 -7.40
CA GLN A 156 -7.78 0.05 -6.61
C GLN A 156 -6.77 -0.58 -5.67
N LEU A 157 -5.57 -0.01 -5.63
CA LEU A 157 -4.60 -0.27 -4.58
C LEU A 157 -4.42 1.00 -3.78
N THR A 158 -4.82 0.94 -2.52
CA THR A 158 -4.63 2.02 -1.55
C THR A 158 -3.55 1.62 -0.55
N ILE A 159 -2.61 2.53 -0.28
CA ILE A 159 -1.69 2.41 0.85
C ILE A 159 -1.97 3.52 1.85
N GLN A 160 -2.05 3.14 3.11
CA GLN A 160 -2.12 4.03 4.25
C GLN A 160 -0.84 3.94 5.05
N LEU A 161 -0.26 5.08 5.36
CA LEU A 161 0.92 5.23 6.22
C LEU A 161 0.52 6.04 7.44
N ASP A 162 0.78 5.53 8.64
CA ASP A 162 0.51 6.22 9.89
C ASP A 162 1.82 6.41 10.68
N ALA A 163 1.92 7.53 11.40
CA ALA A 163 2.92 7.64 12.45
C ALA A 163 2.65 6.56 13.50
N ALA A 164 3.64 5.72 13.79
CA ALA A 164 3.47 4.74 14.87
C ALA A 164 3.27 5.49 16.19
N GLU A 165 2.23 5.14 16.94
CA GLU A 165 2.04 5.69 18.27
C GLU A 165 3.23 5.30 19.15
N PRO A 166 3.81 6.24 19.92
CA PRO A 166 4.84 5.89 20.89
C PRO A 166 4.30 4.83 21.87
N ALA A 167 5.08 3.78 22.09
CA ALA A 167 4.69 2.64 22.91
C ALA A 167 4.33 2.96 24.38
N ASP A 168 4.37 4.23 24.78
CA ASP A 168 4.22 4.71 26.17
C ASP A 168 2.82 5.26 26.52
N SER A 169 1.82 5.11 25.65
CA SER A 169 0.44 5.52 25.97
C SER A 169 -0.38 4.40 26.64
N ALA A 170 0.26 3.56 27.45
CA ALA A 170 -0.49 2.70 28.37
C ALA A 170 -1.15 3.61 29.43
N PRO A 171 -2.48 3.58 29.62
CA PRO A 171 -3.12 4.36 30.67
C PRO A 171 -2.58 3.90 32.03
N GLU A 172 -1.94 4.81 32.74
CA GLU A 172 -1.66 4.61 34.17
C GLU A 172 -2.98 4.33 34.88
N ARG A 173 -3.10 3.13 35.44
CA ARG A 173 -4.24 2.72 36.25
C ARG A 173 -4.01 3.11 37.71
#